data_8c4ab9e7f794144e0127cb80d4d59d25
#
_entry.id   8c4ab9e7f794144e0127cb80d4d59d25
#
_cell.length_a   1.000
_cell.length_b   1.000
_cell.length_c   1.000
_cell.angle_alpha   90.00
_cell.angle_beta   90.00
_cell.angle_gamma   90.00
#
_symmetry.space_group_name_H-M   'P 1'
#
loop_
_entity.id
_entity.type
_entity.pdbx_description
1 polymer ?
#
loop_
_entity_poly.entity_id
_entity_poly.type
_entity_poly.pdbx_seq_one_letter_code
_entity_poly.pdbx_strand_id
1 'polypeptide(L)'
;MSTIAAISTAQGQGGIGVIRVSGEDSFTIVDKIFKSVSGKKIMDIKGYTALFGHIYNNEEVLDEAVVLKYVAPKSFTGENVVEISCHGGMYITKEVLNAVIMSGASLAEPGEFTKRAYLNGKMDLTEAESVMDIISAKSKSAAKAALFVKDGALFKKSQQVKQLLLDKAAHLSAWADYPEEDIPEVTEDSIMEAIEESISILEKLLSTYDMGQVVKEGIDTVIVGRPNAGKSTLMNLLVGREKSIVTNIAGTTRDVVEDTVLVGNVMLKLSDTAGIRDTDNEIEKIGVQKTFDKINGAGLVIALFDNNEELNSEDIDLINKIKNMPCIAVINKIDLEDKVDKKYITNNIKNVVYISAKQQDNIDELKNMIEKIAGTEDFDPSAGIVANERQRNAIRNAVNSLYEAKESLAMGMTMDAITVSLQETIDYLLELTGEKAGEEIVDSVFHNFCVGK
;
A
#
# COMPACT_ATOMS: atom_id res chain seq x y z
N MET A 1 -1.33 -30.33 -0.61
CA MET A 1 -0.20 -29.37 -0.74
C MET A 1 0.96 -29.84 0.13
N SER A 2 2.22 -29.64 -0.30
CA SER A 2 3.42 -29.97 0.52
C SER A 2 3.49 -29.09 1.77
N THR A 3 4.14 -29.58 2.83
CA THR A 3 4.42 -28.73 4.00
C THR A 3 5.57 -27.79 3.69
N ILE A 4 5.40 -26.49 3.93
CA ILE A 4 6.36 -25.42 3.63
C ILE A 4 6.92 -24.79 4.88
N ALA A 5 8.13 -24.23 4.74
CA ALA A 5 8.79 -23.50 5.83
C ALA A 5 9.56 -22.28 5.31
N ALA A 6 9.58 -21.20 6.11
CA ALA A 6 10.42 -20.04 5.85
C ALA A 6 10.72 -19.26 7.15
N ILE A 7 11.75 -18.41 7.08
CA ILE A 7 12.00 -17.38 8.10
C ILE A 7 10.97 -16.28 7.94
N SER A 8 10.17 -16.01 8.97
CA SER A 8 9.08 -15.01 8.96
C SER A 8 9.46 -13.67 9.60
N THR A 9 10.63 -13.55 10.19
CA THR A 9 11.19 -12.29 10.72
C THR A 9 12.12 -11.63 9.70
N ALA A 10 12.30 -10.31 9.83
CA ALA A 10 13.23 -9.58 8.98
C ALA A 10 14.65 -10.18 9.07
N GLN A 11 15.34 -10.25 7.93
CA GLN A 11 16.72 -10.74 7.88
C GLN A 11 17.66 -9.68 8.45
N GLY A 12 18.29 -9.97 9.59
CA GLY A 12 19.23 -9.09 10.29
C GLY A 12 19.57 -9.64 11.67
N GLN A 13 20.42 -8.93 12.40
CA GLN A 13 20.70 -9.26 13.80
C GLN A 13 19.53 -8.78 14.68
N GLY A 14 18.85 -9.71 15.31
CA GLY A 14 17.75 -9.44 16.24
C GLY A 14 17.83 -10.36 17.46
N GLY A 15 17.04 -10.06 18.50
CA GLY A 15 16.97 -10.93 19.67
C GLY A 15 16.24 -12.25 19.41
N ILE A 16 15.26 -12.25 18.47
CA ILE A 16 14.41 -13.41 18.16
C ILE A 16 14.28 -13.53 16.65
N GLY A 17 14.42 -14.77 16.15
CA GLY A 17 14.07 -15.19 14.81
C GLY A 17 12.88 -16.16 14.85
N VAL A 18 11.97 -16.07 13.88
CA VAL A 18 10.82 -16.97 13.79
C VAL A 18 10.84 -17.72 12.48
N ILE A 19 10.82 -19.03 12.55
CA ILE A 19 10.61 -19.93 11.41
C ILE A 19 9.16 -20.42 11.46
N ARG A 20 8.41 -20.23 10.38
CA ARG A 20 7.04 -20.71 10.23
C ARG A 20 7.04 -21.98 9.38
N VAL A 21 6.31 -22.99 9.82
CA VAL A 21 6.09 -24.25 9.13
C VAL A 21 4.58 -24.45 8.97
N SER A 22 4.08 -24.60 7.74
CA SER A 22 2.63 -24.74 7.42
C SER A 22 2.39 -25.95 6.54
N GLY A 23 1.38 -26.73 6.87
CA GLY A 23 0.96 -27.92 6.12
C GLY A 23 0.61 -29.08 7.04
N GLU A 24 0.11 -30.14 6.42
CA GLU A 24 -0.38 -31.34 7.13
C GLU A 24 0.68 -31.96 8.05
N ASP A 25 1.94 -32.06 7.57
CA ASP A 25 3.04 -32.70 8.27
C ASP A 25 3.81 -31.74 9.22
N SER A 26 3.37 -30.49 9.39
CA SER A 26 4.11 -29.48 10.16
C SER A 26 4.48 -29.94 11.58
N PHE A 27 3.56 -30.64 12.27
CA PHE A 27 3.80 -31.13 13.62
C PHE A 27 4.81 -32.27 13.64
N THR A 28 4.67 -33.21 12.71
CA THR A 28 5.57 -34.39 12.60
C THR A 28 6.99 -33.98 12.21
N ILE A 29 7.11 -33.02 11.30
CA ILE A 29 8.41 -32.49 10.85
C ILE A 29 9.13 -31.82 12.02
N VAL A 30 8.45 -30.96 12.76
CA VAL A 30 9.07 -30.20 13.85
C VAL A 30 9.35 -31.12 15.05
N ASP A 31 8.52 -32.14 15.34
CA ASP A 31 8.81 -33.14 16.39
C ASP A 31 10.09 -33.95 16.14
N LYS A 32 10.59 -34.06 14.89
CA LYS A 32 11.87 -34.73 14.58
C LYS A 32 13.08 -33.92 15.06
N ILE A 33 12.99 -32.62 15.07
CA ILE A 33 14.12 -31.73 15.37
C ILE A 33 13.98 -30.99 16.71
N PHE A 34 12.82 -31.04 17.36
CA PHE A 34 12.55 -30.33 18.61
C PHE A 34 12.37 -31.30 19.79
N LYS A 35 13.05 -31.03 20.87
CA LYS A 35 12.87 -31.80 22.13
C LYS A 35 12.47 -30.83 23.25
N SER A 36 11.24 -30.93 23.71
CA SER A 36 10.74 -30.13 24.83
C SER A 36 11.38 -30.51 26.14
N VAL A 37 11.71 -29.55 26.98
CA VAL A 37 12.16 -29.76 28.36
C VAL A 37 11.11 -30.53 29.19
N SER A 38 9.82 -30.38 28.89
CA SER A 38 8.76 -31.12 29.55
C SER A 38 8.57 -32.56 29.06
N GLY A 39 9.36 -33.02 28.05
CA GLY A 39 9.22 -34.32 27.41
C GLY A 39 7.97 -34.50 26.55
N LYS A 40 7.11 -33.48 26.42
CA LYS A 40 5.91 -33.53 25.57
C LYS A 40 6.26 -33.31 24.12
N LYS A 41 5.57 -34.03 23.21
CA LYS A 41 5.66 -33.80 21.77
C LYS A 41 4.66 -32.73 21.33
N ILE A 42 4.95 -32.09 20.18
CA ILE A 42 4.04 -31.10 19.57
C ILE A 42 2.72 -31.76 19.18
N MET A 43 2.77 -33.01 18.73
CA MET A 43 1.56 -33.78 18.41
C MET A 43 0.59 -33.87 19.60
N ASP A 44 1.11 -34.03 20.83
CA ASP A 44 0.31 -34.36 22.03
C ASP A 44 -0.28 -33.12 22.72
N ILE A 45 0.17 -31.90 22.40
CA ILE A 45 -0.34 -30.67 23.00
C ILE A 45 -1.54 -30.11 22.26
N LYS A 46 -2.38 -29.36 22.95
CA LYS A 46 -3.52 -28.65 22.35
C LYS A 46 -3.02 -27.52 21.42
N GLY A 47 -3.88 -27.11 20.49
CA GLY A 47 -3.65 -25.89 19.72
C GLY A 47 -3.48 -24.66 20.63
N TYR A 48 -2.75 -23.66 20.16
CA TYR A 48 -2.41 -22.41 20.90
C TYR A 48 -1.62 -22.66 22.19
N THR A 49 -0.81 -23.72 22.20
CA THR A 49 0.07 -24.05 23.32
C THR A 49 1.53 -23.93 22.88
N ALA A 50 2.34 -23.31 23.73
CA ALA A 50 3.77 -23.18 23.54
C ALA A 50 4.54 -24.24 24.34
N LEU A 51 5.64 -24.73 23.78
CA LEU A 51 6.62 -25.57 24.44
C LEU A 51 8.00 -24.91 24.38
N PHE A 52 8.72 -24.93 25.49
CA PHE A 52 10.12 -24.58 25.54
C PHE A 52 11.00 -25.84 25.44
N GLY A 53 12.08 -25.75 24.65
CA GLY A 53 12.98 -26.86 24.43
C GLY A 53 14.18 -26.51 23.57
N HIS A 54 14.79 -27.53 22.95
CA HIS A 54 15.97 -27.37 22.12
C HIS A 54 15.72 -27.89 20.72
N ILE A 55 16.30 -27.19 19.74
CA ILE A 55 16.31 -27.60 18.32
C ILE A 55 17.63 -28.36 18.07
N TYR A 56 17.52 -29.45 17.35
CA TYR A 56 18.63 -30.34 17.00
C TYR A 56 18.81 -30.43 15.49
N ASN A 57 20.07 -30.52 15.08
CA ASN A 57 20.46 -31.04 13.78
C ASN A 57 21.17 -32.37 14.03
N ASN A 58 20.53 -33.49 13.70
CA ASN A 58 20.92 -34.81 14.12
C ASN A 58 21.04 -34.91 15.65
N GLU A 59 22.28 -35.07 16.20
CA GLU A 59 22.56 -35.14 17.64
C GLU A 59 23.06 -33.83 18.26
N GLU A 60 23.34 -32.84 17.42
CA GLU A 60 23.89 -31.54 17.87
C GLU A 60 22.76 -30.57 18.21
N VAL A 61 22.86 -29.89 19.34
CA VAL A 61 21.96 -28.81 19.73
C VAL A 61 22.29 -27.56 18.91
N LEU A 62 21.34 -27.09 18.12
CA LEU A 62 21.49 -25.82 17.37
C LEU A 62 21.17 -24.60 18.23
N ASP A 63 20.06 -24.69 18.99
CA ASP A 63 19.58 -23.55 19.75
C ASP A 63 18.51 -23.96 20.78
N GLU A 64 18.23 -23.07 21.73
CA GLU A 64 17.03 -23.10 22.56
C GLU A 64 15.89 -22.40 21.80
N ALA A 65 14.68 -22.95 21.88
CA ALA A 65 13.53 -22.38 21.16
C ALA A 65 12.23 -22.53 21.94
N VAL A 66 11.31 -21.61 21.62
CA VAL A 66 9.89 -21.72 21.97
C VAL A 66 9.12 -22.09 20.72
N VAL A 67 8.38 -23.18 20.78
CA VAL A 67 7.57 -23.67 19.67
C VAL A 67 6.10 -23.47 19.98
N LEU A 68 5.36 -22.82 19.11
CA LEU A 68 3.93 -22.55 19.23
C LEU A 68 3.13 -23.33 18.17
N LYS A 69 2.11 -24.08 18.61
CA LYS A 69 1.27 -24.91 17.77
C LYS A 69 -0.05 -24.22 17.42
N TYR A 70 -0.40 -24.22 16.13
CA TYR A 70 -1.72 -23.83 15.62
C TYR A 70 -2.34 -25.00 14.88
N VAL A 71 -3.62 -25.28 15.16
CA VAL A 71 -4.37 -26.40 14.53
C VAL A 71 -5.37 -25.84 13.52
N ALA A 72 -5.41 -26.45 12.35
CA ALA A 72 -6.39 -26.15 11.30
C ALA A 72 -7.84 -26.20 11.83
N PRO A 73 -8.76 -25.34 11.36
CA PRO A 73 -8.55 -24.19 10.47
C PRO A 73 -8.13 -22.89 11.19
N LYS A 74 -7.86 -22.96 12.49
CA LYS A 74 -7.56 -21.79 13.34
C LYS A 74 -6.07 -21.45 13.31
N SER A 75 -5.57 -21.05 12.11
CA SER A 75 -4.20 -20.58 11.87
C SER A 75 -4.23 -19.49 10.81
N PHE A 76 -3.09 -18.90 10.50
CA PHE A 76 -2.99 -17.88 9.45
C PHE A 76 -3.33 -18.44 8.07
N THR A 77 -2.74 -19.58 7.70
CA THR A 77 -2.96 -20.25 6.40
C THR A 77 -4.25 -21.08 6.34
N GLY A 78 -4.91 -21.34 7.48
CA GLY A 78 -6.00 -22.32 7.55
C GLY A 78 -5.50 -23.77 7.68
N GLU A 79 -4.20 -24.03 7.57
CA GLU A 79 -3.56 -25.34 7.73
C GLU A 79 -3.06 -25.53 9.17
N ASN A 80 -2.47 -26.71 9.46
CA ASN A 80 -1.67 -26.89 10.66
C ASN A 80 -0.40 -26.06 10.56
N VAL A 81 -0.09 -25.25 11.59
CA VAL A 81 1.07 -24.38 11.59
C VAL A 81 1.85 -24.54 12.87
N VAL A 82 3.18 -24.50 12.73
CA VAL A 82 4.13 -24.40 13.85
C VAL A 82 4.99 -23.17 13.65
N GLU A 83 5.12 -22.36 14.70
CA GLU A 83 6.09 -21.27 14.73
C GLU A 83 7.19 -21.61 15.72
N ILE A 84 8.44 -21.57 15.25
CA ILE A 84 9.65 -21.84 16.02
C ILE A 84 10.33 -20.51 16.27
N SER A 85 10.31 -20.04 17.51
CA SER A 85 11.01 -18.84 17.96
C SER A 85 12.37 -19.24 18.54
N CYS A 86 13.45 -18.90 17.83
CA CYS A 86 14.85 -19.16 18.20
C CYS A 86 15.62 -17.84 18.36
N HIS A 87 16.92 -17.87 18.66
CA HIS A 87 17.75 -16.68 18.65
C HIS A 87 17.84 -16.09 17.24
N GLY A 88 17.72 -14.74 17.12
CA GLY A 88 17.59 -13.99 15.86
C GLY A 88 18.90 -13.73 15.13
N GLY A 89 19.92 -14.55 15.32
CA GLY A 89 21.15 -14.48 14.52
C GLY A 89 20.95 -15.07 13.12
N MET A 90 21.49 -14.42 12.08
CA MET A 90 21.34 -14.88 10.69
C MET A 90 21.79 -16.33 10.46
N TYR A 91 22.86 -16.76 11.14
CA TYR A 91 23.36 -18.12 11.05
C TYR A 91 22.39 -19.12 11.70
N ILE A 92 21.98 -18.84 12.93
CA ILE A 92 21.09 -19.74 13.69
C ILE A 92 19.73 -19.90 12.99
N THR A 93 19.11 -18.83 12.56
CA THR A 93 17.81 -18.90 11.86
C THR A 93 17.89 -19.71 10.56
N LYS A 94 19.00 -19.61 9.82
CA LYS A 94 19.25 -20.43 8.62
C LYS A 94 19.44 -21.90 8.96
N GLU A 95 20.22 -22.22 10.00
CA GLU A 95 20.44 -23.61 10.40
C GLU A 95 19.16 -24.27 10.92
N VAL A 96 18.34 -23.54 11.69
CA VAL A 96 17.01 -24.04 12.11
C VAL A 96 16.10 -24.28 10.91
N LEU A 97 16.06 -23.34 9.94
CA LEU A 97 15.30 -23.55 8.70
C LEU A 97 15.81 -24.77 7.91
N ASN A 98 17.12 -24.92 7.77
CA ASN A 98 17.73 -26.07 7.10
C ASN A 98 17.35 -27.39 7.79
N ALA A 99 17.37 -27.43 9.13
CA ALA A 99 16.94 -28.62 9.88
C ALA A 99 15.46 -28.98 9.62
N VAL A 100 14.59 -27.98 9.52
CA VAL A 100 13.16 -28.16 9.14
C VAL A 100 13.04 -28.74 7.73
N ILE A 101 13.77 -28.17 6.75
CA ILE A 101 13.75 -28.64 5.35
C ILE A 101 14.27 -30.07 5.24
N MET A 102 15.41 -30.36 5.85
CA MET A 102 15.98 -31.70 5.87
C MET A 102 15.07 -32.74 6.53
N SER A 103 14.16 -32.31 7.40
CA SER A 103 13.16 -33.17 8.05
C SER A 103 11.90 -33.41 7.22
N GLY A 104 11.78 -32.76 6.03
CA GLY A 104 10.74 -33.04 5.05
C GLY A 104 9.85 -31.86 4.65
N ALA A 105 10.14 -30.64 5.09
CA ALA A 105 9.48 -29.44 4.57
C ALA A 105 10.13 -28.95 3.27
N SER A 106 9.38 -28.26 2.44
CA SER A 106 9.88 -27.50 1.28
C SER A 106 10.10 -26.05 1.67
N LEU A 107 11.04 -25.37 1.01
CA LEU A 107 11.18 -23.92 1.16
C LEU A 107 9.95 -23.23 0.57
N ALA A 108 9.37 -22.30 1.33
CA ALA A 108 8.22 -21.53 0.85
C ALA A 108 8.64 -20.53 -0.24
N GLU A 109 7.79 -20.36 -1.24
CA GLU A 109 7.89 -19.30 -2.24
C GLU A 109 7.50 -17.93 -1.66
N PRO A 110 7.85 -16.80 -2.32
CA PRO A 110 7.35 -15.49 -1.95
C PRO A 110 5.82 -15.48 -1.84
N GLY A 111 5.27 -14.95 -0.75
CA GLY A 111 3.83 -14.86 -0.52
C GLY A 111 3.08 -16.16 -0.29
N GLU A 112 3.75 -17.33 -0.26
CA GLU A 112 3.05 -18.62 -0.28
C GLU A 112 2.14 -18.86 0.93
N PHE A 113 2.50 -18.37 2.12
CA PHE A 113 1.61 -18.49 3.28
C PHE A 113 0.32 -17.69 3.11
N THR A 114 0.42 -16.47 2.56
CA THR A 114 -0.77 -15.63 2.29
C THR A 114 -1.58 -16.19 1.13
N LYS A 115 -0.93 -16.72 0.08
CA LYS A 115 -1.58 -17.44 -1.02
C LYS A 115 -2.39 -18.63 -0.49
N ARG A 116 -1.83 -19.44 0.41
CA ARG A 116 -2.55 -20.54 1.05
C ARG A 116 -3.72 -20.08 1.91
N ALA A 117 -3.55 -18.96 2.63
CA ALA A 117 -4.66 -18.36 3.39
C ALA A 117 -5.81 -17.94 2.46
N TYR A 118 -5.51 -17.33 1.32
CA TYR A 118 -6.49 -17.01 0.29
C TYR A 118 -7.16 -18.27 -0.30
N LEU A 119 -6.38 -19.25 -0.74
CA LEU A 119 -6.90 -20.51 -1.30
C LEU A 119 -7.77 -21.30 -0.30
N ASN A 120 -7.48 -21.20 0.99
CA ASN A 120 -8.26 -21.81 2.05
C ASN A 120 -9.45 -20.94 2.53
N GLY A 121 -9.77 -19.85 1.82
CA GLY A 121 -10.92 -18.99 2.11
C GLY A 121 -10.81 -18.20 3.43
N LYS A 122 -9.58 -17.96 3.91
CA LYS A 122 -9.35 -17.17 5.14
C LYS A 122 -9.43 -15.67 4.87
N MET A 123 -9.21 -15.27 3.65
CA MET A 123 -9.25 -13.89 3.16
C MET A 123 -9.52 -13.88 1.66
N ASP A 124 -10.04 -12.77 1.15
CA ASP A 124 -10.15 -12.52 -0.28
C ASP A 124 -8.82 -11.96 -0.86
N LEU A 125 -8.78 -11.74 -2.19
CA LEU A 125 -7.56 -11.27 -2.84
C LEU A 125 -7.21 -9.83 -2.46
N THR A 126 -8.21 -8.96 -2.20
CA THR A 126 -7.98 -7.57 -1.78
C THR A 126 -7.43 -7.50 -0.35
N GLU A 127 -7.95 -8.36 0.53
CA GLU A 127 -7.45 -8.54 1.90
C GLU A 127 -6.03 -9.09 1.90
N ALA A 128 -5.72 -10.04 1.00
CA ALA A 128 -4.38 -10.60 0.85
C ALA A 128 -3.38 -9.51 0.41
N GLU A 129 -3.69 -8.72 -0.61
CA GLU A 129 -2.86 -7.60 -1.07
C GLU A 129 -2.56 -6.61 0.07
N SER A 130 -3.56 -6.33 0.91
CA SER A 130 -3.43 -5.41 2.04
C SER A 130 -2.42 -5.85 3.11
N VAL A 131 -2.10 -7.15 3.20
CA VAL A 131 -1.06 -7.66 4.11
C VAL A 131 0.30 -7.04 3.81
N MET A 132 0.65 -6.92 2.51
CA MET A 132 1.89 -6.25 2.11
C MET A 132 1.83 -4.75 2.34
N ASP A 133 0.66 -4.13 2.13
CA ASP A 133 0.47 -2.70 2.39
C ASP A 133 0.66 -2.37 3.88
N ILE A 134 0.20 -3.24 4.79
CA ILE A 134 0.44 -3.08 6.24
C ILE A 134 1.94 -3.19 6.56
N ILE A 135 2.64 -4.16 5.96
CA ILE A 135 4.07 -4.40 6.23
C ILE A 135 4.94 -3.25 5.70
N SER A 136 4.60 -2.73 4.53
CA SER A 136 5.33 -1.64 3.86
C SER A 136 4.91 -0.24 4.29
N ALA A 137 3.85 -0.12 5.10
CA ALA A 137 3.32 1.17 5.54
C ALA A 137 4.38 2.01 6.27
N LYS A 138 4.60 3.23 5.76
CA LYS A 138 5.58 4.17 6.31
C LYS A 138 4.92 5.33 7.07
N SER A 139 3.57 5.38 7.10
CA SER A 139 2.79 6.39 7.83
C SER A 139 1.64 5.75 8.60
N LYS A 140 1.15 6.49 9.62
CA LYS A 140 -0.03 6.06 10.39
C LYS A 140 -1.27 5.94 9.50
N SER A 141 -1.43 6.84 8.54
CA SER A 141 -2.55 6.85 7.61
C SER A 141 -2.49 5.66 6.66
N ALA A 142 -1.30 5.36 6.09
CA ALA A 142 -1.08 4.18 5.26
C ALA A 142 -1.40 2.88 6.01
N ALA A 143 -0.89 2.74 7.25
CA ALA A 143 -1.14 1.57 8.07
C ALA A 143 -2.64 1.40 8.40
N LYS A 144 -3.34 2.50 8.75
CA LYS A 144 -4.79 2.46 9.00
C LYS A 144 -5.57 2.08 7.75
N ALA A 145 -5.26 2.69 6.60
CA ALA A 145 -5.90 2.39 5.34
C ALA A 145 -5.77 0.89 4.97
N ALA A 146 -4.56 0.37 5.04
CA ALA A 146 -4.30 -1.05 4.79
C ALA A 146 -5.05 -1.97 5.77
N LEU A 147 -5.16 -1.60 7.05
CA LEU A 147 -5.93 -2.34 8.04
C LEU A 147 -7.42 -2.37 7.70
N PHE A 148 -8.03 -1.25 7.30
CA PHE A 148 -9.44 -1.22 6.90
C PHE A 148 -9.71 -2.07 5.64
N VAL A 149 -8.79 -2.07 4.65
CA VAL A 149 -8.90 -2.96 3.50
C VAL A 149 -8.81 -4.42 3.95
N LYS A 150 -7.86 -4.74 4.85
CA LYS A 150 -7.71 -6.08 5.44
C LYS A 150 -8.95 -6.53 6.23
N ASP A 151 -9.67 -5.61 6.85
CA ASP A 151 -10.92 -5.88 7.57
C ASP A 151 -12.15 -5.94 6.62
N GLY A 152 -11.91 -5.99 5.31
CA GLY A 152 -12.90 -6.21 4.27
C GLY A 152 -13.68 -4.95 3.87
N ALA A 153 -13.16 -3.74 4.04
CA ALA A 153 -13.87 -2.52 3.66
C ALA A 153 -14.17 -2.48 2.16
N LEU A 154 -13.19 -2.83 1.31
CA LEU A 154 -13.36 -2.88 -0.14
C LEU A 154 -14.26 -4.06 -0.54
N PHE A 155 -14.05 -5.24 0.06
CA PHE A 155 -14.89 -6.43 -0.16
C PHE A 155 -16.37 -6.14 0.12
N LYS A 156 -16.70 -5.54 1.25
CA LYS A 156 -18.09 -5.21 1.62
C LYS A 156 -18.77 -4.30 0.60
N LYS A 157 -18.05 -3.32 0.06
CA LYS A 157 -18.56 -2.43 -0.99
C LYS A 157 -18.79 -3.15 -2.31
N SER A 158 -17.83 -4.00 -2.73
CA SER A 158 -18.00 -4.80 -3.94
C SER A 158 -19.15 -5.80 -3.81
N GLN A 159 -19.31 -6.46 -2.66
CA GLN A 159 -20.43 -7.37 -2.39
C GLN A 159 -21.79 -6.65 -2.37
N GLN A 160 -21.85 -5.42 -1.84
CA GLN A 160 -23.07 -4.60 -1.89
C GLN A 160 -23.52 -4.41 -3.34
N VAL A 161 -22.61 -3.97 -4.22
CA VAL A 161 -22.93 -3.76 -5.65
C VAL A 161 -23.25 -5.10 -6.33
N LYS A 162 -22.44 -6.14 -6.09
CA LYS A 162 -22.70 -7.49 -6.63
C LYS A 162 -24.12 -7.98 -6.28
N GLN A 163 -24.54 -7.83 -5.03
CA GLN A 163 -25.86 -8.28 -4.60
C GLN A 163 -27.00 -7.49 -5.26
N LEU A 164 -26.88 -6.15 -5.36
CA LEU A 164 -27.86 -5.30 -6.06
C LEU A 164 -28.07 -5.75 -7.51
N LEU A 165 -26.96 -6.02 -8.22
CA LEU A 165 -27.01 -6.43 -9.61
C LEU A 165 -27.47 -7.88 -9.79
N LEU A 166 -27.03 -8.78 -8.90
CA LEU A 166 -27.41 -10.20 -8.94
C LEU A 166 -28.92 -10.37 -8.75
N ASP A 167 -29.53 -9.63 -7.81
CA ASP A 167 -30.96 -9.67 -7.57
C ASP A 167 -31.74 -9.24 -8.83
N LYS A 168 -31.27 -8.21 -9.54
CA LYS A 168 -31.89 -7.76 -10.80
C LYS A 168 -31.67 -8.74 -11.94
N ALA A 169 -30.45 -9.25 -12.12
CA ALA A 169 -30.13 -10.22 -13.17
C ALA A 169 -30.90 -11.52 -12.98
N ALA A 170 -31.03 -12.03 -11.74
CA ALA A 170 -31.83 -13.20 -11.43
C ALA A 170 -33.32 -13.01 -11.72
N HIS A 171 -33.90 -11.86 -11.37
CA HIS A 171 -35.29 -11.52 -11.70
C HIS A 171 -35.52 -11.46 -13.21
N LEU A 172 -34.61 -10.80 -13.96
CA LEU A 172 -34.70 -10.71 -15.42
C LEU A 172 -34.65 -12.09 -16.08
N SER A 173 -33.73 -12.95 -15.63
CA SER A 173 -33.63 -14.33 -16.14
C SER A 173 -34.89 -15.14 -15.83
N ALA A 174 -35.41 -15.06 -14.60
CA ALA A 174 -36.62 -15.77 -14.22
C ALA A 174 -37.84 -15.31 -15.05
N TRP A 175 -37.96 -13.99 -15.28
CA TRP A 175 -39.05 -13.44 -16.09
C TRP A 175 -38.95 -13.85 -17.57
N ALA A 176 -37.73 -13.97 -18.11
CA ALA A 176 -37.53 -14.42 -19.49
C ALA A 176 -37.78 -15.94 -19.65
N ASP A 177 -37.38 -16.75 -18.68
CA ASP A 177 -37.49 -18.22 -18.75
C ASP A 177 -38.89 -18.73 -18.41
N TYR A 178 -39.67 -18.00 -17.61
CA TYR A 178 -40.99 -18.44 -17.11
C TYR A 178 -42.08 -17.38 -17.37
N PRO A 179 -42.37 -17.05 -18.65
CA PRO A 179 -43.34 -16.02 -19.00
C PRO A 179 -44.79 -16.33 -18.64
N GLU A 180 -45.09 -17.59 -18.28
CA GLU A 180 -46.43 -18.02 -17.88
C GLU A 180 -46.63 -18.01 -16.35
N GLU A 181 -45.60 -17.72 -15.56
CA GLU A 181 -45.71 -17.63 -14.11
C GLU A 181 -45.99 -16.19 -13.69
N ASP A 182 -46.76 -15.98 -12.59
CA ASP A 182 -47.03 -14.65 -11.97
C ASP A 182 -45.75 -14.11 -11.28
N ILE A 183 -44.63 -13.98 -12.02
CA ILE A 183 -43.42 -13.32 -11.57
C ILE A 183 -43.65 -11.80 -11.69
N PRO A 184 -43.43 -11.02 -10.61
CA PRO A 184 -43.54 -9.57 -10.68
C PRO A 184 -42.65 -8.99 -11.79
N GLU A 185 -43.23 -8.16 -12.65
CA GLU A 185 -42.47 -7.50 -13.71
C GLU A 185 -41.35 -6.64 -13.14
N VAL A 186 -40.16 -6.81 -13.66
CA VAL A 186 -39.04 -5.94 -13.33
C VAL A 186 -39.13 -4.68 -14.13
N THR A 187 -39.49 -3.58 -13.49
CA THR A 187 -39.67 -2.29 -14.19
C THR A 187 -38.30 -1.74 -14.61
N GLU A 188 -38.24 -1.08 -15.76
CA GLU A 188 -37.05 -0.39 -16.26
C GLU A 188 -36.53 0.62 -15.21
N ASP A 189 -37.40 1.33 -14.51
CA ASP A 189 -37.03 2.26 -13.43
C ASP A 189 -36.27 1.56 -12.32
N SER A 190 -36.67 0.35 -11.92
CA SER A 190 -36.04 -0.38 -10.83
C SER A 190 -34.66 -0.93 -11.22
N ILE A 191 -34.44 -1.22 -12.51
CA ILE A 191 -33.13 -1.60 -13.05
C ILE A 191 -32.24 -0.34 -13.09
N MET A 192 -32.78 0.77 -13.59
CA MET A 192 -32.05 2.05 -13.66
C MET A 192 -31.59 2.50 -12.29
N GLU A 193 -32.44 2.44 -11.25
CA GLU A 193 -32.06 2.76 -9.87
C GLU A 193 -30.89 1.90 -9.37
N ALA A 194 -30.92 0.58 -9.62
CA ALA A 194 -29.85 -0.32 -9.20
C ALA A 194 -28.52 -0.04 -9.94
N ILE A 195 -28.60 0.28 -11.24
CA ILE A 195 -27.43 0.68 -12.04
C ILE A 195 -26.83 1.99 -11.50
N GLU A 196 -27.66 3.03 -11.27
CA GLU A 196 -27.20 4.33 -10.81
C GLU A 196 -26.62 4.27 -9.39
N GLU A 197 -27.23 3.51 -8.48
CA GLU A 197 -26.67 3.27 -7.15
C GLU A 197 -25.33 2.56 -7.25
N SER A 198 -25.23 1.54 -8.10
CA SER A 198 -23.98 0.78 -8.31
C SER A 198 -22.87 1.66 -8.89
N ILE A 199 -23.16 2.49 -9.89
CA ILE A 199 -22.22 3.46 -10.46
C ILE A 199 -21.74 4.42 -9.36
N SER A 200 -22.65 4.99 -8.58
CA SER A 200 -22.32 5.94 -7.51
C SER A 200 -21.36 5.34 -6.48
N ILE A 201 -21.58 4.08 -6.07
CA ILE A 201 -20.71 3.38 -5.13
C ILE A 201 -19.32 3.15 -5.73
N LEU A 202 -19.25 2.64 -6.98
CA LEU A 202 -18.00 2.29 -7.62
C LEU A 202 -17.18 3.52 -8.03
N GLU A 203 -17.80 4.60 -8.51
CA GLU A 203 -17.10 5.85 -8.80
C GLU A 203 -16.53 6.50 -7.54
N LYS A 204 -17.26 6.44 -6.42
CA LYS A 204 -16.73 6.89 -5.15
C LYS A 204 -15.51 6.08 -4.73
N LEU A 205 -15.49 4.76 -4.97
CA LEU A 205 -14.29 3.95 -4.75
C LEU A 205 -13.15 4.35 -5.70
N LEU A 206 -13.42 4.52 -7.00
CA LEU A 206 -12.41 4.96 -7.97
C LEU A 206 -11.78 6.29 -7.59
N SER A 207 -12.56 7.25 -7.10
CA SER A 207 -12.05 8.55 -6.69
C SER A 207 -11.03 8.48 -5.53
N THR A 208 -11.00 7.37 -4.79
CA THR A 208 -10.02 7.17 -3.71
C THR A 208 -8.64 6.73 -4.22
N TYR A 209 -8.51 6.34 -5.50
CA TYR A 209 -7.29 5.72 -6.00
C TYR A 209 -6.06 6.65 -5.94
N ASP A 210 -6.15 7.85 -6.52
CA ASP A 210 -5.02 8.78 -6.57
C ASP A 210 -4.57 9.18 -5.15
N MET A 211 -5.52 9.45 -4.26
CA MET A 211 -5.27 9.71 -2.86
C MET A 211 -4.67 8.50 -2.13
N GLY A 212 -5.18 7.29 -2.42
CA GLY A 212 -4.65 6.03 -1.90
C GLY A 212 -3.19 5.81 -2.29
N GLN A 213 -2.82 6.10 -3.54
CA GLN A 213 -1.44 6.03 -4.02
C GLN A 213 -0.54 7.03 -3.28
N VAL A 214 -0.98 8.26 -3.11
CA VAL A 214 -0.24 9.27 -2.36
C VAL A 214 0.00 8.85 -0.90
N VAL A 215 -1.01 8.32 -0.24
CA VAL A 215 -0.90 7.85 1.16
C VAL A 215 0.01 6.63 1.26
N LYS A 216 -0.05 5.70 0.30
CA LYS A 216 0.72 4.45 0.28
C LYS A 216 2.17 4.68 -0.14
N GLU A 217 2.38 5.35 -1.26
CA GLU A 217 3.70 5.47 -1.90
C GLU A 217 4.39 6.79 -1.59
N GLY A 218 3.63 7.84 -1.28
CA GLY A 218 4.15 9.19 -1.12
C GLY A 218 4.25 9.94 -2.44
N ILE A 219 4.79 11.17 -2.39
CA ILE A 219 4.92 12.07 -3.53
C ILE A 219 6.39 12.34 -3.82
N ASP A 220 6.82 12.13 -5.07
CA ASP A 220 8.14 12.55 -5.54
C ASP A 220 8.23 14.07 -5.49
N THR A 221 9.07 14.57 -4.60
CA THR A 221 9.13 15.99 -4.25
C THR A 221 10.51 16.56 -4.52
N VAL A 222 10.56 17.70 -5.20
CA VAL A 222 11.79 18.44 -5.47
C VAL A 222 11.73 19.79 -4.75
N ILE A 223 12.78 20.10 -3.98
CA ILE A 223 12.96 21.40 -3.32
C ILE A 223 13.93 22.22 -4.15
N VAL A 224 13.47 23.35 -4.70
CA VAL A 224 14.23 24.22 -5.60
C VAL A 224 14.27 25.66 -5.07
N GLY A 225 15.17 26.46 -5.61
CA GLY A 225 15.36 27.86 -5.25
C GLY A 225 16.83 28.24 -5.30
N ARG A 226 17.13 29.53 -5.24
CA ARG A 226 18.50 30.08 -5.29
C ARG A 226 19.38 29.57 -4.14
N PRO A 227 20.71 29.65 -4.28
CA PRO A 227 21.62 29.48 -3.15
C PRO A 227 21.19 30.36 -1.97
N ASN A 228 21.34 29.86 -0.76
CA ASN A 228 21.00 30.58 0.47
C ASN A 228 19.52 30.96 0.69
N ALA A 229 18.59 30.55 -0.17
CA ALA A 229 17.14 30.73 0.06
C ALA A 229 16.63 29.94 1.28
N GLY A 230 17.41 29.00 1.81
CA GLY A 230 17.10 28.25 3.01
C GLY A 230 16.65 26.80 2.75
N LYS A 231 16.97 26.23 1.57
CA LYS A 231 16.62 24.85 1.20
C LYS A 231 17.07 23.84 2.24
N SER A 232 18.37 23.85 2.61
CA SER A 232 18.93 22.92 3.61
C SER A 232 18.31 23.12 5.00
N THR A 233 17.98 24.38 5.37
CA THR A 233 17.33 24.68 6.65
C THR A 233 15.92 24.11 6.68
N LEU A 234 15.14 24.32 5.62
CA LEU A 234 13.79 23.76 5.48
C LEU A 234 13.81 22.23 5.50
N MET A 235 14.73 21.65 4.74
CA MET A 235 14.89 20.20 4.67
C MET A 235 15.24 19.60 6.04
N ASN A 236 16.22 20.17 6.74
CA ASN A 236 16.59 19.71 8.08
C ASN A 236 15.44 19.88 9.08
N LEU A 237 14.62 20.92 8.92
CA LEU A 237 13.45 21.14 9.75
C LEU A 237 12.36 20.09 9.48
N LEU A 238 12.11 19.76 8.23
CA LEU A 238 11.16 18.72 7.85
C LEU A 238 11.64 17.33 8.33
N VAL A 239 12.89 17.00 8.11
CA VAL A 239 13.52 15.73 8.56
C VAL A 239 13.61 15.65 10.09
N GLY A 240 13.88 16.77 10.77
CA GLY A 240 14.13 16.77 12.23
C GLY A 240 12.87 16.66 13.09
N ARG A 241 11.72 17.09 12.61
CA ARG A 241 10.45 17.05 13.38
C ARG A 241 9.75 15.70 13.33
N GLU A 242 9.86 14.98 12.22
CA GLU A 242 9.22 13.68 12.03
C GLU A 242 10.19 12.72 11.34
N LYS A 243 11.20 12.22 12.10
CA LYS A 243 12.04 11.13 11.59
C LYS A 243 11.11 9.97 11.21
N SER A 244 10.85 9.79 9.91
CA SER A 244 10.37 8.51 9.44
C SER A 244 11.38 7.46 9.87
N ILE A 245 10.92 6.34 10.41
CA ILE A 245 11.75 5.20 10.70
C ILE A 245 12.24 4.68 9.35
N VAL A 246 13.40 5.19 8.89
CA VAL A 246 14.09 4.64 7.72
C VAL A 246 14.60 3.28 8.17
N THR A 247 13.80 2.26 7.98
CA THR A 247 14.30 0.89 8.06
C THR A 247 15.11 0.66 6.81
N ASN A 248 16.45 0.65 6.96
CA ASN A 248 17.33 0.04 5.98
C ASN A 248 16.94 -1.44 5.89
N ILE A 249 16.09 -1.79 4.95
CA ILE A 249 15.85 -3.19 4.60
C ILE A 249 17.15 -3.64 3.91
N ALA A 250 17.97 -4.38 4.63
CA ALA A 250 19.17 -4.99 4.09
C ALA A 250 18.77 -5.96 2.97
N GLY A 251 19.05 -5.60 1.73
CA GLY A 251 18.75 -6.45 0.56
C GLY A 251 18.53 -5.72 -0.75
N THR A 252 18.28 -4.40 -0.74
CA THR A 252 18.09 -3.60 -1.96
C THR A 252 19.27 -2.66 -2.19
N THR A 253 20.43 -3.22 -2.53
CA THR A 253 21.67 -2.48 -2.75
C THR A 253 21.78 -1.98 -4.19
N ARG A 254 20.84 -1.20 -4.72
CA ARG A 254 21.02 -0.47 -6.00
C ARG A 254 20.22 0.81 -6.16
N ASP A 255 19.37 1.16 -5.20
CA ASP A 255 18.60 2.39 -5.32
C ASP A 255 19.25 3.53 -4.55
N VAL A 256 19.30 4.70 -5.18
CA VAL A 256 19.75 5.97 -4.63
C VAL A 256 19.04 6.16 -3.28
N VAL A 257 19.79 6.46 -2.21
CA VAL A 257 19.22 6.75 -0.89
C VAL A 257 18.39 8.03 -1.03
N GLU A 258 17.11 7.89 -1.32
CA GLU A 258 16.13 8.98 -1.29
C GLU A 258 15.76 9.23 0.17
N ASP A 259 16.01 10.45 0.64
CA ASP A 259 15.54 10.84 1.97
C ASP A 259 14.00 10.98 1.91
N THR A 260 13.29 10.15 2.66
CA THR A 260 11.84 10.24 2.80
C THR A 260 11.48 11.00 4.08
N VAL A 261 10.56 11.94 3.97
CA VAL A 261 10.08 12.76 5.08
C VAL A 261 8.57 12.66 5.18
N LEU A 262 8.07 12.39 6.38
CA LEU A 262 6.63 12.41 6.64
C LEU A 262 6.20 13.84 7.00
N VAL A 263 5.28 14.41 6.24
CA VAL A 263 4.68 15.72 6.50
C VAL A 263 3.18 15.56 6.67
N GLY A 264 2.71 15.63 7.91
CA GLY A 264 1.31 15.27 8.21
C GLY A 264 1.01 13.81 7.84
N ASN A 265 0.05 13.60 6.94
CA ASN A 265 -0.31 12.28 6.43
C ASN A 265 0.40 11.90 5.11
N VAL A 266 1.21 12.79 4.55
CA VAL A 266 1.87 12.63 3.25
C VAL A 266 3.35 12.32 3.41
N MET A 267 3.82 11.27 2.76
CA MET A 267 5.24 10.97 2.66
C MET A 267 5.83 11.70 1.44
N LEU A 268 6.82 12.56 1.67
CA LEU A 268 7.58 13.20 0.60
C LEU A 268 8.83 12.38 0.32
N LYS A 269 9.00 11.93 -0.92
CA LYS A 269 10.23 11.32 -1.43
C LYS A 269 11.09 12.45 -1.99
N LEU A 270 12.12 12.84 -1.24
CA LEU A 270 12.97 13.97 -1.60
C LEU A 270 14.06 13.54 -2.59
N SER A 271 13.96 14.00 -3.82
CA SER A 271 15.00 13.75 -4.84
C SER A 271 16.23 14.62 -4.58
N ASP A 272 17.41 13.98 -4.44
CA ASP A 272 18.74 14.60 -4.36
C ASP A 272 19.11 15.40 -3.11
N THR A 273 19.17 14.67 -1.99
CA THR A 273 19.72 15.24 -0.74
C THR A 273 21.25 15.38 -0.74
N ALA A 274 21.95 14.68 -1.62
CA ALA A 274 23.44 14.72 -1.70
C ALA A 274 23.97 16.08 -2.16
N GLY A 275 23.28 16.79 -3.08
CA GLY A 275 23.66 18.13 -3.53
C GLY A 275 23.33 19.24 -2.54
N ILE A 276 22.54 18.95 -1.49
CA ILE A 276 22.09 19.94 -0.48
C ILE A 276 22.94 19.83 0.80
N ARG A 277 23.58 18.66 1.07
CA ARG A 277 24.39 18.44 2.28
C ARG A 277 25.83 18.95 2.20
N ASP A 278 26.40 19.05 0.99
CA ASP A 278 27.80 19.45 0.78
C ASP A 278 27.89 20.55 -0.28
N THR A 279 27.80 21.83 0.08
CA THR A 279 28.30 22.88 -0.81
C THR A 279 28.70 24.14 -0.08
N ASP A 280 29.98 24.23 0.13
CA ASP A 280 30.76 25.42 -0.18
C ASP A 280 31.67 25.06 -1.35
N ASN A 281 31.33 25.48 -2.61
CA ASN A 281 32.17 25.73 -3.77
C ASN A 281 31.86 25.04 -5.11
N GLU A 282 31.73 25.85 -6.17
CA GLU A 282 32.13 25.73 -7.60
C GLU A 282 31.48 24.74 -8.55
N ILE A 283 30.51 23.90 -8.19
CA ILE A 283 29.85 22.94 -9.12
C ILE A 283 28.45 23.40 -9.58
N GLU A 284 28.03 24.61 -9.27
CA GLU A 284 26.63 25.06 -9.43
C GLU A 284 26.14 25.26 -10.87
N LYS A 285 27.01 25.52 -11.86
CA LYS A 285 26.57 25.72 -13.26
C LYS A 285 26.13 24.43 -13.97
N ILE A 286 26.59 23.27 -13.54
CA ILE A 286 26.14 21.96 -14.07
C ILE A 286 24.85 21.52 -13.36
N GLY A 287 24.52 22.10 -12.21
CA GLY A 287 23.34 21.80 -11.40
C GLY A 287 22.01 22.27 -11.99
N VAL A 288 21.99 23.40 -12.71
CA VAL A 288 20.76 24.02 -13.23
C VAL A 288 20.04 23.11 -14.24
N GLN A 289 20.76 22.51 -15.19
CA GLN A 289 20.17 21.62 -16.19
C GLN A 289 19.62 20.33 -15.56
N LYS A 290 20.37 19.73 -14.63
CA LYS A 290 19.93 18.54 -13.88
C LYS A 290 18.74 18.82 -12.96
N THR A 291 18.67 20.03 -12.39
CA THR A 291 17.53 20.47 -11.57
C THR A 291 16.27 20.59 -12.45
N PHE A 292 16.41 21.06 -13.68
CA PHE A 292 15.30 21.17 -14.61
C PHE A 292 14.75 19.81 -15.07
N ASP A 293 15.60 18.81 -15.27
CA ASP A 293 15.14 17.46 -15.63
C ASP A 293 14.38 16.79 -14.48
N LYS A 294 14.79 17.04 -13.24
CA LYS A 294 14.11 16.54 -12.04
C LYS A 294 12.75 17.19 -11.78
N ILE A 295 12.60 18.49 -12.08
CA ILE A 295 11.31 19.18 -11.97
C ILE A 295 10.26 18.52 -12.86
N ASN A 296 10.62 18.07 -14.08
CA ASN A 296 9.68 17.47 -15.04
C ASN A 296 9.09 16.14 -14.58
N GLY A 297 9.75 15.40 -13.67
CA GLY A 297 9.29 14.14 -13.11
C GLY A 297 8.70 14.25 -11.71
N ALA A 298 8.72 15.45 -11.11
CA ALA A 298 8.26 15.63 -9.73
C ALA A 298 6.72 15.68 -9.65
N GLY A 299 6.17 14.97 -8.68
CA GLY A 299 4.75 15.06 -8.31
C GLY A 299 4.44 16.33 -7.51
N LEU A 300 5.44 16.91 -6.84
CA LEU A 300 5.34 18.19 -6.10
C LEU A 300 6.64 18.98 -6.20
N VAL A 301 6.54 20.26 -6.51
CA VAL A 301 7.67 21.20 -6.50
C VAL A 301 7.51 22.18 -5.34
N ILE A 302 8.50 22.24 -4.44
CA ILE A 302 8.58 23.24 -3.37
C ILE A 302 9.64 24.26 -3.77
N ALA A 303 9.20 25.43 -4.23
CA ALA A 303 10.09 26.51 -4.68
C ALA A 303 10.30 27.54 -3.56
N LEU A 304 11.56 27.71 -3.11
CA LEU A 304 11.92 28.66 -2.06
C LEU A 304 12.39 29.97 -2.63
N PHE A 305 11.81 31.05 -2.13
CA PHE A 305 12.18 32.43 -2.40
C PHE A 305 12.61 33.14 -1.11
N ASP A 306 13.66 33.92 -1.17
CA ASP A 306 14.17 34.71 -0.01
C ASP A 306 13.38 36.01 0.12
N ASN A 307 12.68 36.18 1.24
CA ASN A 307 11.91 37.39 1.51
C ASN A 307 12.77 38.70 1.54
N ASN A 308 14.06 38.57 1.88
CA ASN A 308 14.98 39.70 2.00
C ASN A 308 15.78 40.00 0.72
N GLU A 309 15.43 39.39 -0.43
CA GLU A 309 16.08 39.61 -1.71
C GLU A 309 15.04 39.91 -2.81
N GLU A 310 15.39 40.79 -3.76
CA GLU A 310 14.58 41.04 -4.94
C GLU A 310 14.63 39.83 -5.88
N LEU A 311 13.54 39.59 -6.62
CA LEU A 311 13.49 38.55 -7.65
C LEU A 311 14.48 38.86 -8.76
N ASN A 312 15.29 37.88 -9.14
CA ASN A 312 16.18 37.97 -10.30
C ASN A 312 15.66 37.13 -11.48
N SER A 313 16.45 37.08 -12.57
CA SER A 313 16.09 36.32 -13.77
C SER A 313 15.92 34.82 -13.50
N GLU A 314 16.74 34.25 -12.60
CA GLU A 314 16.64 32.80 -12.25
C GLU A 314 15.33 32.49 -11.52
N ASP A 315 14.88 33.37 -10.63
CA ASP A 315 13.59 33.23 -9.94
C ASP A 315 12.42 33.32 -10.91
N ILE A 316 12.49 34.25 -11.87
CA ILE A 316 11.47 34.46 -12.89
C ILE A 316 11.40 33.24 -13.82
N ASP A 317 12.53 32.69 -14.24
CA ASP A 317 12.62 31.49 -15.08
C ASP A 317 12.07 30.26 -14.33
N LEU A 318 12.40 30.12 -13.06
CA LEU A 318 11.86 29.07 -12.20
C LEU A 318 10.33 29.17 -12.09
N ILE A 319 9.80 30.36 -11.76
CA ILE A 319 8.35 30.60 -11.66
C ILE A 319 7.65 30.25 -12.98
N ASN A 320 8.18 30.71 -14.12
CA ASN A 320 7.61 30.44 -15.45
C ASN A 320 7.54 28.94 -15.75
N LYS A 321 8.50 28.17 -15.26
CA LYS A 321 8.57 26.73 -15.48
C LYS A 321 7.59 25.94 -14.63
N ILE A 322 7.43 26.33 -13.34
CA ILE A 322 6.63 25.56 -12.38
C ILE A 322 5.16 25.98 -12.29
N LYS A 323 4.77 27.14 -12.82
CA LYS A 323 3.41 27.73 -12.66
C LYS A 323 2.25 26.83 -13.10
N ASN A 324 2.50 25.86 -13.99
CA ASN A 324 1.52 24.91 -14.49
C ASN A 324 1.67 23.50 -13.88
N MET A 325 2.50 23.36 -12.85
CA MET A 325 2.76 22.10 -12.17
C MET A 325 2.18 22.12 -10.76
N PRO A 326 1.99 20.95 -10.11
CA PRO A 326 1.72 20.92 -8.68
C PRO A 326 2.91 21.54 -7.92
N CYS A 327 2.75 22.80 -7.46
CA CYS A 327 3.85 23.51 -6.81
C CYS A 327 3.38 24.37 -5.65
N ILE A 328 4.31 24.61 -4.70
CA ILE A 328 4.17 25.55 -3.60
C ILE A 328 5.32 26.55 -3.70
N ALA A 329 4.99 27.82 -3.77
CA ALA A 329 5.96 28.90 -3.57
C ALA A 329 6.10 29.17 -2.08
N VAL A 330 7.28 28.93 -1.53
CA VAL A 330 7.60 29.17 -0.12
C VAL A 330 8.44 30.44 -0.03
N ILE A 331 7.85 31.52 0.47
CA ILE A 331 8.57 32.77 0.77
C ILE A 331 9.14 32.60 2.16
N ASN A 332 10.46 32.35 2.21
CA ASN A 332 11.19 32.07 3.45
C ASN A 332 11.86 33.33 4.01
N LYS A 333 12.25 33.26 5.28
CA LYS A 333 12.91 34.35 6.02
C LYS A 333 12.01 35.58 6.25
N ILE A 334 10.73 35.35 6.56
CA ILE A 334 9.79 36.44 6.88
C ILE A 334 10.17 37.22 8.17
N ASP A 335 11.13 36.71 8.93
CA ASP A 335 11.75 37.36 10.06
C ASP A 335 12.70 38.50 9.65
N LEU A 336 13.00 38.64 8.35
CA LEU A 336 13.84 39.69 7.79
C LEU A 336 13.01 40.73 7.01
N GLU A 337 13.67 41.79 6.51
CA GLU A 337 13.05 42.87 5.75
C GLU A 337 12.40 42.36 4.44
N ASP A 338 11.20 42.86 4.11
CA ASP A 338 10.47 42.58 2.90
C ASP A 338 11.08 43.27 1.67
N LYS A 339 11.67 42.51 0.74
CA LYS A 339 12.23 43.01 -0.52
C LYS A 339 11.70 42.26 -1.74
N VAL A 340 11.21 41.02 -1.53
CA VAL A 340 10.70 40.17 -2.63
C VAL A 340 9.39 40.72 -3.19
N ASP A 341 9.24 40.69 -4.52
CA ASP A 341 7.96 41.01 -5.17
C ASP A 341 6.94 39.90 -4.96
N LYS A 342 6.25 39.93 -3.82
CA LYS A 342 5.19 38.98 -3.45
C LYS A 342 4.04 38.95 -4.47
N LYS A 343 3.74 40.12 -5.08
CA LYS A 343 2.63 40.21 -6.07
C LYS A 343 2.98 39.46 -7.33
N TYR A 344 4.24 39.53 -7.79
CA TYR A 344 4.65 38.76 -8.95
C TYR A 344 4.51 37.24 -8.71
N ILE A 345 4.93 36.73 -7.54
CA ILE A 345 4.81 35.32 -7.17
C ILE A 345 3.34 34.90 -7.10
N THR A 346 2.50 35.63 -6.36
CA THR A 346 1.08 35.28 -6.16
C THR A 346 0.24 35.37 -7.44
N ASN A 347 0.63 36.21 -8.40
CA ASN A 347 -0.02 36.31 -9.70
C ASN A 347 0.30 35.10 -10.61
N ASN A 348 1.41 34.41 -10.40
CA ASN A 348 1.88 33.32 -11.23
C ASN A 348 1.69 31.94 -10.57
N ILE A 349 1.75 31.86 -9.24
CA ILE A 349 1.64 30.61 -8.47
C ILE A 349 0.47 30.73 -7.50
N LYS A 350 -0.46 29.78 -7.57
CA LYS A 350 -1.69 29.78 -6.75
C LYS A 350 -1.44 29.46 -5.29
N ASN A 351 -0.52 28.55 -5.01
CA ASN A 351 -0.25 28.06 -3.65
C ASN A 351 1.02 28.75 -3.13
N VAL A 352 0.88 29.73 -2.25
CA VAL A 352 1.98 30.51 -1.67
C VAL A 352 1.89 30.43 -0.16
N VAL A 353 3.04 30.14 0.49
CA VAL A 353 3.17 30.05 1.95
C VAL A 353 4.32 30.95 2.41
N TYR A 354 4.15 31.62 3.52
CA TYR A 354 5.12 32.53 4.11
C TYR A 354 5.69 31.95 5.39
N ILE A 355 7.00 31.64 5.45
CA ILE A 355 7.61 30.97 6.59
C ILE A 355 8.90 31.66 7.06
N SER A 356 9.27 31.40 8.31
CA SER A 356 10.68 31.48 8.73
C SER A 356 11.15 30.08 9.12
N ALA A 357 11.91 29.43 8.23
CA ALA A 357 12.47 28.11 8.52
C ALA A 357 13.43 28.14 9.72
N LYS A 358 14.12 29.29 9.96
CA LYS A 358 15.03 29.50 11.09
C LYS A 358 14.28 29.66 12.41
N GLN A 359 13.20 30.42 12.43
CA GLN A 359 12.36 30.68 13.62
C GLN A 359 11.31 29.59 13.82
N GLN A 360 11.13 28.75 12.81
CA GLN A 360 10.07 27.71 12.71
C GLN A 360 8.64 28.30 12.68
N ASP A 361 8.50 29.51 12.16
CA ASP A 361 7.21 30.18 12.05
C ASP A 361 6.45 29.69 10.81
N ASN A 362 5.13 29.52 10.92
CA ASN A 362 4.18 29.11 9.86
C ASN A 362 4.49 27.77 9.18
N ILE A 363 5.21 26.86 9.83
CA ILE A 363 5.53 25.55 9.27
C ILE A 363 4.27 24.69 9.13
N ASP A 364 3.31 24.86 10.03
CA ASP A 364 2.04 24.11 9.97
C ASP A 364 1.18 24.55 8.76
N GLU A 365 1.30 25.82 8.31
CA GLU A 365 0.66 26.29 7.08
C GLU A 365 1.25 25.59 5.85
N LEU A 366 2.58 25.39 5.81
CA LEU A 366 3.24 24.63 4.75
C LEU A 366 2.79 23.17 4.75
N LYS A 367 2.65 22.52 5.93
CA LYS A 367 2.14 21.16 6.04
C LYS A 367 0.72 21.04 5.49
N ASN A 368 -0.18 21.92 5.91
CA ASN A 368 -1.57 21.95 5.45
C ASN A 368 -1.64 22.15 3.92
N MET A 369 -0.77 23.02 3.37
CA MET A 369 -0.71 23.24 1.92
C MET A 369 -0.22 21.99 1.16
N ILE A 370 0.75 21.25 1.73
CA ILE A 370 1.20 19.98 1.17
C ILE A 370 0.06 18.95 1.17
N GLU A 371 -0.65 18.78 2.29
CA GLU A 371 -1.79 17.86 2.39
C GLU A 371 -2.91 18.23 1.41
N LYS A 372 -3.16 19.53 1.21
CA LYS A 372 -4.14 20.04 0.26
C LYS A 372 -3.79 19.70 -1.19
N ILE A 373 -2.55 19.93 -1.60
CA ILE A 373 -2.11 19.59 -2.97
C ILE A 373 -2.08 18.07 -3.17
N ALA A 374 -1.73 17.34 -2.11
CA ALA A 374 -1.77 15.89 -2.08
C ALA A 374 -3.20 15.31 -2.11
N GLY A 375 -4.23 16.14 -1.93
CA GLY A 375 -5.64 15.70 -1.86
C GLY A 375 -5.95 14.84 -0.63
N THR A 376 -5.17 14.97 0.45
CA THR A 376 -5.31 14.12 1.64
C THR A 376 -5.97 14.82 2.83
N GLU A 377 -6.47 16.06 2.66
CA GLU A 377 -7.14 16.82 3.72
C GLU A 377 -8.36 16.07 4.30
N ASP A 378 -9.18 15.48 3.44
CA ASP A 378 -10.42 14.77 3.81
C ASP A 378 -10.26 13.24 3.76
N PHE A 379 -9.02 12.74 3.93
CA PHE A 379 -8.73 11.34 3.85
C PHE A 379 -9.42 10.54 4.96
N ASP A 380 -10.42 9.74 4.60
CA ASP A 380 -11.07 8.76 5.48
C ASP A 380 -10.53 7.35 5.20
N PRO A 381 -9.65 6.82 6.05
CA PRO A 381 -9.11 5.48 5.85
C PRO A 381 -10.19 4.38 5.91
N SER A 382 -11.36 4.64 6.50
CA SER A 382 -12.45 3.66 6.64
C SER A 382 -13.32 3.50 5.40
N ALA A 383 -13.23 4.43 4.44
CA ALA A 383 -14.10 4.47 3.25
C ALA A 383 -13.90 3.28 2.29
N GLY A 384 -12.83 2.49 2.49
CA GLY A 384 -12.36 1.48 1.54
C GLY A 384 -11.57 2.17 0.42
N ILE A 385 -10.29 1.86 0.31
CA ILE A 385 -9.39 2.50 -0.63
C ILE A 385 -9.03 1.53 -1.73
N VAL A 386 -9.04 2.02 -2.97
CA VAL A 386 -8.45 1.33 -4.11
C VAL A 386 -6.94 1.54 -4.03
N ALA A 387 -6.18 0.46 -3.77
CA ALA A 387 -4.78 0.54 -3.37
C ALA A 387 -3.79 0.21 -4.50
N ASN A 388 -4.25 -0.35 -5.62
CA ASN A 388 -3.37 -0.74 -6.74
C ASN A 388 -4.10 -0.70 -8.10
N GLU A 389 -3.30 -0.79 -9.19
CA GLU A 389 -3.80 -0.73 -10.57
C GLU A 389 -4.75 -1.90 -10.91
N ARG A 390 -4.53 -3.09 -10.38
CA ARG A 390 -5.43 -4.24 -10.59
C ARG A 390 -6.84 -3.94 -10.09
N GLN A 391 -6.94 -3.46 -8.84
CA GLN A 391 -8.21 -3.08 -8.22
C GLN A 391 -8.87 -1.93 -8.98
N ARG A 392 -8.10 -0.90 -9.33
CA ARG A 392 -8.58 0.22 -10.14
C ARG A 392 -9.15 -0.22 -11.49
N ASN A 393 -8.44 -1.09 -12.19
CA ASN A 393 -8.87 -1.58 -13.51
C ASN A 393 -10.13 -2.43 -13.42
N ALA A 394 -10.24 -3.33 -12.43
CA ALA A 394 -11.44 -4.12 -12.22
C ALA A 394 -12.66 -3.23 -11.94
N ILE A 395 -12.54 -2.25 -11.04
CA ILE A 395 -13.64 -1.34 -10.72
C ILE A 395 -13.99 -0.44 -11.92
N ARG A 396 -12.98 0.07 -12.66
CA ARG A 396 -13.21 0.88 -13.85
C ARG A 396 -13.95 0.11 -14.95
N ASN A 397 -13.58 -1.14 -15.19
CA ASN A 397 -14.27 -1.99 -16.15
C ASN A 397 -15.70 -2.27 -15.70
N ALA A 398 -15.93 -2.54 -14.42
CA ALA A 398 -17.27 -2.68 -13.85
C ALA A 398 -18.13 -1.42 -14.06
N VAL A 399 -17.57 -0.22 -13.84
CA VAL A 399 -18.26 1.06 -14.09
C VAL A 399 -18.59 1.23 -15.57
N ASN A 400 -17.65 0.90 -16.46
CA ASN A 400 -17.91 1.00 -17.91
C ASN A 400 -19.05 0.07 -18.37
N SER A 401 -19.07 -1.20 -17.93
CA SER A 401 -20.18 -2.11 -18.23
C SER A 401 -21.53 -1.63 -17.67
N LEU A 402 -21.53 -0.95 -16.51
CA LEU A 402 -22.76 -0.33 -15.98
C LEU A 402 -23.24 0.85 -16.83
N TYR A 403 -22.32 1.68 -17.36
CA TYR A 403 -22.70 2.73 -18.29
C TYR A 403 -23.26 2.16 -19.60
N GLU A 404 -22.68 1.07 -20.12
CA GLU A 404 -23.21 0.36 -21.28
C GLU A 404 -24.62 -0.19 -21.00
N ALA A 405 -24.86 -0.78 -19.81
CA ALA A 405 -26.17 -1.21 -19.39
C ALA A 405 -27.18 -0.06 -19.31
N LYS A 406 -26.76 1.08 -18.74
CA LYS A 406 -27.58 2.30 -18.64
C LYS A 406 -27.99 2.86 -20.01
N GLU A 407 -27.04 2.95 -20.94
CA GLU A 407 -27.30 3.41 -22.30
C GLU A 407 -28.22 2.46 -23.07
N SER A 408 -27.98 1.13 -22.94
CA SER A 408 -28.80 0.09 -23.54
C SER A 408 -30.24 0.14 -23.06
N LEU A 409 -30.45 0.35 -21.75
CA LEU A 409 -31.77 0.51 -21.16
C LEU A 409 -32.48 1.79 -21.69
N ALA A 410 -31.76 2.92 -21.74
CA ALA A 410 -32.28 4.18 -22.24
C ALA A 410 -32.65 4.15 -23.76
N MET A 411 -31.97 3.30 -24.55
CA MET A 411 -32.26 3.06 -25.96
C MET A 411 -33.40 2.06 -26.19
N GLY A 412 -33.99 1.49 -25.13
CA GLY A 412 -35.05 0.49 -25.21
C GLY A 412 -34.56 -0.85 -25.81
N MET A 413 -33.29 -1.22 -25.57
CA MET A 413 -32.76 -2.53 -25.99
C MET A 413 -33.42 -3.68 -25.20
N THR A 414 -33.27 -4.89 -25.70
CA THR A 414 -33.85 -6.08 -25.07
C THR A 414 -33.24 -6.33 -23.68
N MET A 415 -34.02 -6.87 -22.75
CA MET A 415 -33.57 -7.17 -21.39
C MET A 415 -32.40 -8.16 -21.37
N ASP A 416 -32.28 -9.03 -22.37
CA ASP A 416 -31.12 -9.92 -22.53
C ASP A 416 -29.81 -9.17 -22.70
N ALA A 417 -29.82 -8.10 -23.52
CA ALA A 417 -28.63 -7.27 -23.73
C ALA A 417 -28.20 -6.58 -22.42
N ILE A 418 -29.16 -6.08 -21.64
CA ILE A 418 -28.92 -5.45 -20.35
C ILE A 418 -28.35 -6.48 -19.36
N THR A 419 -28.92 -7.70 -19.33
CA THR A 419 -28.47 -8.79 -18.46
C THR A 419 -27.00 -9.15 -18.72
N VAL A 420 -26.57 -9.14 -19.99
CA VAL A 420 -25.15 -9.38 -20.33
C VAL A 420 -24.23 -8.36 -19.67
N SER A 421 -24.51 -7.07 -19.79
CA SER A 421 -23.67 -6.00 -19.17
C SER A 421 -23.72 -6.07 -17.64
N LEU A 422 -24.87 -6.40 -17.03
CA LEU A 422 -24.94 -6.62 -15.58
C LEU A 422 -24.07 -7.82 -15.16
N GLN A 423 -24.08 -8.91 -15.94
CA GLN A 423 -23.26 -10.10 -15.65
C GLN A 423 -21.77 -9.80 -15.80
N GLU A 424 -21.35 -9.06 -16.82
CA GLU A 424 -19.97 -8.61 -16.99
C GLU A 424 -19.51 -7.76 -15.79
N THR A 425 -20.38 -6.86 -15.31
CA THR A 425 -20.08 -6.06 -14.11
C THR A 425 -19.85 -6.97 -12.90
N ILE A 426 -20.71 -7.98 -12.70
CA ILE A 426 -20.56 -8.96 -11.61
C ILE A 426 -19.23 -9.71 -11.77
N ASP A 427 -18.86 -10.12 -12.97
CA ASP A 427 -17.61 -10.82 -13.25
C ASP A 427 -16.37 -9.97 -12.90
N TYR A 428 -16.35 -8.67 -13.22
CA TYR A 428 -15.28 -7.76 -12.80
C TYR A 428 -15.21 -7.60 -11.29
N LEU A 429 -16.35 -7.61 -10.58
CA LEU A 429 -16.35 -7.57 -9.11
C LEU A 429 -15.85 -8.88 -8.49
N LEU A 430 -16.14 -10.03 -9.12
CA LEU A 430 -15.60 -11.34 -8.72
C LEU A 430 -14.09 -11.44 -8.99
N GLU A 431 -13.60 -10.82 -10.08
CA GLU A 431 -12.17 -10.67 -10.35
C GLU A 431 -11.47 -9.78 -9.32
N LEU A 432 -12.12 -8.67 -8.93
CA LEU A 432 -11.63 -7.75 -7.90
C LEU A 432 -11.35 -8.49 -6.58
N THR A 433 -12.31 -9.29 -6.12
CA THR A 433 -12.22 -10.05 -4.85
C THR A 433 -11.42 -11.34 -4.98
N GLY A 434 -11.15 -11.78 -6.20
CA GLY A 434 -10.44 -13.03 -6.48
C GLY A 434 -11.34 -14.25 -6.57
N GLU A 435 -12.65 -14.13 -6.38
CA GLU A 435 -13.58 -15.26 -6.50
C GLU A 435 -13.54 -15.88 -7.92
N LYS A 436 -13.18 -15.08 -8.94
CA LYS A 436 -13.04 -15.50 -10.36
C LYS A 436 -11.66 -15.11 -10.96
N ALA A 437 -10.64 -14.90 -10.12
CA ALA A 437 -9.31 -14.58 -10.62
C ALA A 437 -8.61 -15.80 -11.22
N GLY A 438 -8.03 -15.64 -12.42
CA GLY A 438 -7.19 -16.66 -13.03
C GLY A 438 -5.90 -16.92 -12.24
N GLU A 439 -5.33 -18.12 -12.36
CA GLU A 439 -4.08 -18.48 -11.66
C GLU A 439 -2.95 -17.51 -11.93
N GLU A 440 -2.82 -16.97 -13.16
CA GLU A 440 -1.79 -15.99 -13.52
C GLU A 440 -1.91 -14.70 -12.72
N ILE A 441 -3.14 -14.23 -12.46
CA ILE A 441 -3.39 -13.02 -11.65
C ILE A 441 -2.99 -13.29 -10.19
N VAL A 442 -3.43 -14.44 -9.66
CA VAL A 442 -3.10 -14.84 -8.29
C VAL A 442 -1.58 -14.95 -8.12
N ASP A 443 -0.89 -15.62 -9.02
CA ASP A 443 0.56 -15.78 -8.97
C ASP A 443 1.30 -14.43 -9.08
N SER A 444 0.84 -13.54 -9.95
CA SER A 444 1.41 -12.19 -10.09
C SER A 444 1.28 -11.37 -8.81
N VAL A 445 0.15 -11.45 -8.12
CA VAL A 445 -0.07 -10.76 -6.84
C VAL A 445 0.93 -11.25 -5.80
N PHE A 446 1.07 -12.57 -5.62
CA PHE A 446 1.91 -13.14 -4.56
C PHE A 446 3.41 -13.11 -4.86
N HIS A 447 3.81 -13.04 -6.14
CA HIS A 447 5.22 -12.96 -6.52
C HIS A 447 5.96 -11.73 -5.91
N ASN A 448 5.23 -10.65 -5.67
CA ASN A 448 5.77 -9.41 -5.08
C ASN A 448 5.81 -9.41 -3.55
N PHE A 449 5.43 -10.51 -2.91
CA PHE A 449 5.44 -10.64 -1.46
C PHE A 449 6.83 -11.02 -0.91
N CYS A 450 7.04 -10.73 0.38
CA CYS A 450 8.21 -11.23 1.07
C CYS A 450 8.12 -12.74 1.30
N VAL A 451 9.27 -13.45 1.24
CA VAL A 451 9.37 -14.84 1.69
C VAL A 451 9.04 -14.91 3.20
N GLY A 452 8.19 -15.88 3.58
CA GLY A 452 7.74 -16.03 4.98
C GLY A 452 6.40 -15.36 5.31
N LYS A 453 5.76 -14.78 4.28
CA LYS A 453 4.39 -14.22 4.32
C LYS A 453 3.46 -14.90 3.35
#